data_ebde640fccb2031862b76811a52c8476
#
_entry.id   ebde640fccb2031862b76811a52c8476
#
_cell.length_a   1.000
_cell.length_b   1.000
_cell.length_c   1.000
_cell.angle_alpha   90.00
_cell.angle_beta   90.00
_cell.angle_gamma   90.00
#
_symmetry.space_group_name_H-M   'P 1'
#
loop_
_entity.id
_entity.type
_entity.pdbx_description
1 polymer ?
#
loop_
_entity_poly.entity_id
_entity_poly.type
_entity_poly.pdbx_seq_one_letter_code
_entity_poly.pdbx_strand_id
1 'polypeptide(L)'
;DRYVFVFNVTDLDAPTIGVFKEAFWGDTQVYIRGGMNGWGAVDMFEYQGEGVYTADIELSAGSIEFKVASEDWSTVNLGSPNDAASNVVTPSEPKILGASNNNLMIEVAESGLYEFKVSGPDGNAPTLTVTKK
;
A
#
# COMPACT_ATOMS: atom_id res chain seq x y z
N ASP A 1 8.39 16.51 6.60
CA ASP A 1 9.00 16.31 6.52
C ASP A 1 9.72 16.41 6.30
N ARG A 2 9.87 16.81 6.35
CA ARG A 2 10.61 16.82 6.04
C ARG A 2 11.66 16.62 6.37
N TYR A 3 12.14 16.74 6.45
CA TYR A 3 13.28 16.54 6.68
C TYR A 3 14.08 17.14 6.91
N VAL A 4 14.39 17.75 7.25
CA VAL A 4 15.27 18.27 7.32
C VAL A 4 16.22 18.33 7.33
N PHE A 5 16.44 18.86 7.43
CA PHE A 5 17.41 18.87 7.30
C PHE A 5 18.20 19.37 7.72
N VAL A 6 18.56 19.69 7.98
CA VAL A 6 19.46 20.06 8.12
C VAL A 6 20.24 20.34 8.06
N PHE A 7 20.33 20.79 8.16
CA PHE A 7 21.18 20.97 7.91
C PHE A 7 21.92 21.46 8.21
N ASN A 8 22.27 21.92 8.37
CA ASN A 8 23.10 22.30 8.30
C ASN A 8 23.78 22.48 8.02
N VAL A 9 23.88 22.89 7.87
CA VAL A 9 24.62 22.94 7.26
C VAL A 9 25.26 23.13 6.91
N THR A 10 25.59 23.54 6.94
CA THR A 10 26.26 23.61 6.31
C THR A 10 26.67 23.27 5.60
N ASP A 11 26.72 23.32 5.45
CA ASP A 11 27.06 22.89 4.52
C ASP A 11 26.75 22.37 3.96
N LEU A 12 26.20 22.67 3.83
CA LEU A 12 25.82 22.08 3.21
C LEU A 12 25.83 21.69 2.32
N ASP A 13 26.11 21.68 2.03
CA ASP A 13 26.09 21.22 1.09
C ASP A 13 25.59 20.45 0.78
N ALA A 14 25.03 20.38 0.89
CA ALA A 14 24.53 19.65 0.56
C ALA A 14 24.02 18.85 0.42
N PRO A 15 24.02 19.05 0.48
CA PRO A 15 23.49 17.98 0.35
C PRO A 15 22.70 17.37 -0.39
N THR A 16 22.82 16.90 -0.91
CA THR A 16 22.14 16.19 -1.61
C THR A 16 21.02 15.51 -1.10
N ILE A 17 20.09 16.08 -1.10
CA ILE A 17 18.98 15.69 -0.54
C ILE A 17 18.08 14.88 -1.29
N GLY A 18 18.09 14.86 -2.50
CA GLY A 18 17.18 14.14 -3.35
C GLY A 18 17.24 12.64 -3.27
N VAL A 19 18.05 12.10 -2.37
CA VAL A 19 18.14 10.65 -2.27
C VAL A 19 16.92 9.97 -1.70
N PHE A 20 16.03 10.70 -1.04
CA PHE A 20 14.81 10.10 -0.50
C PHE A 20 13.66 10.29 -1.44
N LYS A 21 12.90 9.23 -1.71
CA LYS A 21 11.61 9.38 -2.34
C LYS A 21 10.59 9.78 -1.29
N GLU A 22 9.76 10.74 -1.63
CA GLU A 22 8.70 11.15 -0.73
C GLU A 22 7.57 10.13 -0.78
N ALA A 23 6.82 10.06 0.31
CA ALA A 23 5.63 9.23 0.37
C ALA A 23 4.64 9.73 -0.67
N PHE A 24 4.28 8.90 -1.65
CA PHE A 24 3.42 9.36 -2.75
C PHE A 24 1.97 9.59 -2.31
N TRP A 25 1.58 9.11 -1.14
CA TRP A 25 0.26 9.44 -0.57
C TRP A 25 0.34 10.64 0.36
N GLY A 26 1.53 11.18 0.60
CA GLY A 26 1.72 12.36 1.44
C GLY A 26 1.19 12.14 2.85
N ASP A 27 0.34 13.05 3.30
CA ASP A 27 -0.25 12.98 4.63
C ASP A 27 -1.51 12.13 4.67
N THR A 28 -1.97 11.61 3.55
CA THR A 28 -3.17 10.80 3.50
C THR A 28 -2.90 9.43 4.11
N GLN A 29 -3.73 9.05 5.08
CA GLN A 29 -3.66 7.73 5.68
C GLN A 29 -4.41 6.75 4.79
N VAL A 30 -3.76 5.65 4.44
CA VAL A 30 -4.33 4.66 3.54
C VAL A 30 -4.31 3.30 4.23
N TYR A 31 -5.38 2.54 4.04
CA TYR A 31 -5.64 1.32 4.78
C TYR A 31 -5.92 0.16 3.85
N ILE A 32 -5.70 -1.06 4.35
CA ILE A 32 -6.29 -2.25 3.74
C ILE A 32 -7.70 -2.35 4.31
N ARG A 33 -8.70 -2.30 3.44
CA ARG A 33 -10.11 -2.35 3.85
C ARG A 33 -10.78 -3.50 3.11
N GLY A 34 -11.31 -4.44 3.87
CA GLY A 34 -11.90 -5.62 3.24
C GLY A 34 -12.57 -6.52 4.25
N GLY A 35 -12.86 -7.75 3.82
CA GLY A 35 -13.55 -8.72 4.66
C GLY A 35 -12.84 -9.05 5.95
N MET A 36 -11.50 -8.87 5.98
CA MET A 36 -10.72 -9.17 7.17
C MET A 36 -10.96 -8.19 8.31
N ASN A 37 -11.50 -7.02 8.05
CA ASN A 37 -11.71 -6.00 9.08
C ASN A 37 -13.04 -5.28 8.93
N GLY A 38 -14.02 -5.92 8.26
CA GLY A 38 -15.35 -5.33 8.10
C GLY A 38 -15.35 -4.07 7.26
N TRP A 39 -14.40 -3.93 6.35
CA TRP A 39 -14.24 -2.78 5.45
C TRP A 39 -13.93 -1.48 6.20
N GLY A 40 -13.43 -1.60 7.43
CA GLY A 40 -13.10 -0.44 8.24
C GLY A 40 -11.72 0.11 7.94
N ALA A 41 -11.49 1.37 8.33
CA ALA A 41 -10.17 2.01 8.23
C ALA A 41 -9.40 1.68 9.51
N VAL A 42 -8.89 0.47 9.60
CA VAL A 42 -8.26 -0.07 10.81
C VAL A 42 -6.81 -0.42 10.57
N ASP A 43 -6.51 -1.10 9.47
CA ASP A 43 -5.16 -1.61 9.19
C ASP A 43 -4.44 -0.64 8.25
N MET A 44 -3.65 0.27 8.82
CA MET A 44 -3.03 1.36 8.09
C MET A 44 -1.67 0.96 7.52
N PHE A 45 -1.39 1.40 6.30
CA PHE A 45 -0.07 1.28 5.72
C PHE A 45 0.89 2.27 6.37
N GLU A 46 2.13 1.85 6.59
CA GLU A 46 3.19 2.71 7.08
C GLU A 46 4.26 2.86 6.01
N TYR A 47 4.71 4.10 5.80
CA TYR A 47 5.73 4.37 4.79
C TYR A 47 7.10 3.91 5.29
N GLN A 48 7.79 3.13 4.44
CA GLN A 48 9.10 2.57 4.78
C GLN A 48 10.24 3.29 4.04
N GLY A 49 9.94 4.31 3.26
CA GLY A 49 10.94 4.96 2.44
C GLY A 49 11.02 4.35 1.04
N GLU A 50 11.66 5.04 0.13
CA GLU A 50 11.91 4.55 -1.23
C GLU A 50 10.64 4.16 -1.99
N GLY A 51 9.53 4.83 -1.69
CA GLY A 51 8.27 4.54 -2.37
C GLY A 51 7.60 3.26 -1.92
N VAL A 52 7.90 2.77 -0.71
CA VAL A 52 7.37 1.50 -0.19
C VAL A 52 6.50 1.74 1.04
N TYR A 53 5.31 1.16 1.04
CA TYR A 53 4.41 1.14 2.20
C TYR A 53 4.15 -0.29 2.59
N THR A 54 4.04 -0.57 3.88
CA THR A 54 3.76 -1.92 4.37
C THR A 54 2.70 -1.91 5.45
N ALA A 55 1.98 -3.05 5.57
CA ALA A 55 1.04 -3.29 6.65
C ALA A 55 1.03 -4.79 6.94
N ASP A 56 1.12 -5.16 8.21
CA ASP A 56 1.05 -6.56 8.62
C ASP A 56 -0.36 -6.83 9.13
N ILE A 57 -1.01 -7.84 8.57
CA ILE A 57 -2.43 -8.11 8.83
C ILE A 57 -2.63 -9.59 9.06
N GLU A 58 -3.37 -9.94 10.11
CA GLU A 58 -3.80 -11.32 10.34
C GLU A 58 -4.91 -11.68 9.38
N LEU A 59 -4.72 -12.75 8.65
CA LEU A 59 -5.74 -13.25 7.71
C LEU A 59 -6.15 -14.66 8.09
N SER A 60 -7.44 -14.95 7.91
CA SER A 60 -7.95 -16.31 8.06
C SER A 60 -7.97 -17.00 6.70
N ALA A 61 -7.81 -18.32 6.68
CA ALA A 61 -7.87 -19.08 5.44
C ALA A 61 -9.22 -18.87 4.76
N GLY A 62 -9.21 -18.80 3.44
CA GLY A 62 -10.41 -18.59 2.62
C GLY A 62 -10.23 -17.46 1.62
N SER A 63 -11.31 -17.15 0.89
CA SER A 63 -11.32 -16.05 -0.06
C SER A 63 -11.68 -14.76 0.65
N ILE A 64 -10.87 -13.73 0.44
CA ILE A 64 -11.08 -12.42 1.07
C ILE A 64 -11.05 -11.35 -0.01
N GLU A 65 -12.07 -10.49 -0.04
CA GLU A 65 -12.08 -9.32 -0.94
C GLU A 65 -11.65 -8.11 -0.15
N PHE A 66 -10.91 -7.22 -0.83
CA PHE A 66 -10.39 -6.03 -0.16
C PHE A 66 -10.03 -4.95 -1.17
N LYS A 67 -9.73 -3.76 -0.66
CA LYS A 67 -9.22 -2.64 -1.45
C LYS A 67 -8.17 -1.90 -0.63
N VAL A 68 -7.43 -1.04 -1.31
CA VAL A 68 -6.44 -0.16 -0.70
C VAL A 68 -7.03 1.24 -0.78
N ALA A 69 -7.43 1.79 0.35
CA ALA A 69 -8.21 3.02 0.33
C ALA A 69 -8.03 3.85 1.59
N SER A 70 -8.25 5.17 1.42
CA SER A 70 -8.33 6.09 2.54
C SER A 70 -9.68 5.92 3.24
N GLU A 71 -9.80 6.54 4.42
CA GLU A 71 -11.03 6.40 5.21
C GLU A 71 -12.25 6.93 4.45
N ASP A 72 -12.07 7.99 3.65
CA ASP A 72 -13.17 8.63 2.93
C ASP A 72 -13.54 7.93 1.62
N TRP A 73 -12.83 6.87 1.23
CA TRP A 73 -13.05 6.13 -0.02
C TRP A 73 -12.88 6.98 -1.28
N SER A 74 -12.33 8.18 -1.18
CA SER A 74 -12.22 9.06 -2.34
C SER A 74 -10.82 9.60 -2.56
N THR A 75 -10.11 10.01 -1.52
CA THR A 75 -8.77 10.54 -1.68
C THR A 75 -7.84 9.47 -2.25
N VAL A 76 -7.92 8.25 -1.71
CA VAL A 76 -7.26 7.07 -2.27
C VAL A 76 -8.29 5.94 -2.30
N ASN A 77 -8.48 5.35 -3.47
CA ASN A 77 -9.42 4.24 -3.61
C ASN A 77 -8.91 3.35 -4.74
N LEU A 78 -8.08 2.39 -4.37
CA LEU A 78 -7.40 1.53 -5.33
C LEU A 78 -7.91 0.11 -5.22
N GLY A 79 -8.12 -0.50 -6.36
CA GLY A 79 -8.53 -1.88 -6.46
C GLY A 79 -7.90 -2.50 -7.69
N SER A 80 -8.59 -3.48 -8.29
CA SER A 80 -8.15 -4.07 -9.54
C SER A 80 -8.42 -3.09 -10.67
N PRO A 81 -7.44 -2.80 -11.54
CA PRO A 81 -7.68 -1.88 -12.67
C PRO A 81 -8.84 -2.36 -13.53
N ASN A 82 -9.55 -1.40 -14.14
CA ASN A 82 -10.72 -1.72 -14.95
C ASN A 82 -10.38 -2.59 -16.16
N ASP A 83 -9.15 -2.51 -16.66
CA ASP A 83 -8.71 -3.29 -17.81
C ASP A 83 -7.93 -4.54 -17.41
N ALA A 84 -7.88 -4.87 -16.13
CA ALA A 84 -7.16 -6.07 -15.69
C ALA A 84 -7.95 -7.32 -16.05
N ALA A 85 -7.23 -8.36 -16.44
CA ALA A 85 -7.85 -9.65 -16.79
C ALA A 85 -8.40 -10.35 -15.54
N SER A 86 -7.88 -10.05 -14.37
CA SER A 86 -8.28 -10.71 -13.14
C SER A 86 -8.08 -9.77 -11.95
N ASN A 87 -8.94 -9.92 -10.94
CA ASN A 87 -8.81 -9.20 -9.68
C ASN A 87 -8.09 -10.02 -8.60
N VAL A 88 -7.56 -11.18 -8.96
CA VAL A 88 -6.95 -12.08 -7.98
C VAL A 88 -5.54 -11.63 -7.65
N VAL A 89 -5.25 -11.56 -6.34
CA VAL A 89 -3.90 -11.33 -5.82
C VAL A 89 -3.35 -12.68 -5.42
N THR A 90 -2.23 -13.06 -6.03
CA THR A 90 -1.56 -14.32 -5.70
C THR A 90 -0.44 -14.02 -4.73
N PRO A 91 -0.38 -14.73 -3.58
CA PRO A 91 0.70 -14.47 -2.61
C PRO A 91 2.07 -14.52 -3.24
N SER A 92 2.90 -13.58 -2.89
CA SER A 92 4.28 -13.41 -3.35
C SER A 92 4.43 -12.95 -4.80
N GLU A 93 3.31 -12.65 -5.49
CA GLU A 93 3.36 -12.14 -6.86
C GLU A 93 2.84 -10.71 -6.91
N PRO A 94 3.50 -9.83 -7.66
CA PRO A 94 3.06 -8.43 -7.73
C PRO A 94 1.74 -8.29 -8.48
N LYS A 95 0.89 -7.39 -7.99
CA LYS A 95 -0.39 -7.06 -8.61
C LYS A 95 -0.45 -5.55 -8.78
N ILE A 96 -0.64 -5.07 -10.00
CA ILE A 96 -0.78 -3.65 -10.26
C ILE A 96 -2.17 -3.20 -9.80
N LEU A 97 -2.20 -2.08 -9.08
CA LEU A 97 -3.44 -1.50 -8.58
C LEU A 97 -3.85 -0.33 -9.46
N GLY A 98 -5.13 -0.01 -9.45
CA GLY A 98 -5.65 1.13 -10.17
C GLY A 98 -6.83 1.75 -9.46
N ALA A 99 -7.11 3.01 -9.76
CA ALA A 99 -8.28 3.71 -9.22
C ALA A 99 -9.52 3.11 -9.85
N SER A 100 -10.26 2.30 -9.07
CA SER A 100 -11.44 1.62 -9.57
C SER A 100 -12.31 1.19 -8.41
N ASN A 101 -13.55 0.78 -8.74
CA ASN A 101 -14.45 0.21 -7.75
C ASN A 101 -14.38 -1.31 -7.69
N ASN A 102 -13.43 -1.92 -8.41
CA ASN A 102 -13.30 -3.37 -8.46
C ASN A 102 -12.52 -3.86 -7.26
N ASN A 103 -13.13 -4.73 -6.46
CA ASN A 103 -12.44 -5.30 -5.31
C ASN A 103 -11.31 -6.21 -5.77
N LEU A 104 -10.23 -6.20 -4.99
CA LEU A 104 -9.18 -7.22 -5.11
C LEU A 104 -9.64 -8.45 -4.33
N MET A 105 -9.11 -9.61 -4.70
CA MET A 105 -9.47 -10.85 -4.02
C MET A 105 -8.22 -11.68 -3.81
N ILE A 106 -8.07 -12.23 -2.61
CA ILE A 106 -6.95 -13.11 -2.29
C ILE A 106 -7.49 -14.42 -1.72
N GLU A 107 -6.91 -15.54 -2.19
CA GLU A 107 -7.17 -16.85 -1.63
C GLU A 107 -6.10 -17.14 -0.60
N VAL A 108 -6.49 -17.22 0.66
CA VAL A 108 -5.56 -17.46 1.76
C VAL A 108 -5.57 -18.95 2.08
N ALA A 109 -4.45 -19.61 1.80
CA ALA A 109 -4.35 -21.06 2.03
C ALA A 109 -4.21 -21.39 3.50
N GLU A 110 -3.46 -20.57 4.24
CA GLU A 110 -3.21 -20.81 5.66
C GLU A 110 -3.43 -19.52 6.44
N SER A 111 -4.18 -19.61 7.54
CA SER A 111 -4.35 -18.49 8.44
C SER A 111 -2.98 -18.07 9.01
N GLY A 112 -2.80 -16.79 9.24
CA GLY A 112 -1.57 -16.28 9.82
C GLY A 112 -1.35 -14.82 9.50
N LEU A 113 -0.15 -14.36 9.80
CA LEU A 113 0.22 -12.96 9.59
C LEU A 113 0.77 -12.79 8.18
N TYR A 114 0.24 -11.79 7.47
CA TYR A 114 0.67 -11.49 6.10
C TYR A 114 1.13 -10.05 6.01
N GLU A 115 2.20 -9.83 5.25
CA GLU A 115 2.65 -8.49 4.94
C GLU A 115 2.05 -8.04 3.62
N PHE A 116 1.37 -6.89 3.64
CA PHE A 116 0.88 -6.22 2.43
C PHE A 116 1.86 -5.11 2.13
N LYS A 117 2.48 -5.17 0.95
CA LYS A 117 3.50 -4.20 0.55
C LYS A 117 3.08 -3.51 -0.73
N VAL A 118 2.99 -2.18 -0.67
CA VAL A 118 2.67 -1.35 -1.83
C VAL A 118 3.91 -0.56 -2.19
N SER A 119 4.29 -0.59 -3.46
CA SER A 119 5.47 0.13 -3.92
C SER A 119 5.23 0.69 -5.32
N GLY A 120 5.96 1.73 -5.66
CA GLY A 120 5.88 2.30 -6.98
C GLY A 120 6.46 3.70 -7.03
N PRO A 121 6.56 4.25 -8.26
CA PRO A 121 7.05 5.62 -8.42
C PRO A 121 6.01 6.66 -7.99
N ASP A 122 4.73 6.31 -8.00
CA ASP A 122 3.67 7.23 -7.62
C ASP A 122 2.46 6.44 -7.13
N GLY A 123 1.42 7.14 -6.71
CA GLY A 123 0.22 6.52 -6.17
C GLY A 123 -0.86 6.17 -7.18
N ASN A 124 -0.62 6.39 -8.46
CA ASN A 124 -1.65 6.15 -9.48
C ASN A 124 -1.79 4.68 -9.86
N ALA A 125 -0.67 4.00 -10.00
CA ALA A 125 -0.67 2.59 -10.36
C ALA A 125 0.44 1.86 -9.61
N PRO A 126 0.37 1.83 -8.28
CA PRO A 126 1.39 1.14 -7.49
C PRO A 126 1.21 -0.36 -7.61
N THR A 127 2.21 -1.09 -7.13
CA THR A 127 2.19 -2.54 -7.15
C THR A 127 2.01 -3.07 -5.72
N LEU A 128 1.10 -4.02 -5.57
CA LEU A 128 0.86 -4.68 -4.28
C LEU A 128 1.43 -6.09 -4.32
N THR A 129 2.15 -6.46 -3.27
CA THR A 129 2.62 -7.82 -3.06
C THR A 129 2.23 -8.24 -1.65
N VAL A 130 1.62 -9.42 -1.52
CA VAL A 130 1.19 -9.97 -0.23
C VAL A 130 2.03 -11.19 0.06
N THR A 131 2.68 -11.22 1.21
CA THR A 131 3.59 -12.31 1.55
C THR A 131 3.30 -12.81 2.96
N LYS A 132 3.20 -14.12 3.13
CA LYS A 132 2.99 -14.71 4.46
C LYS A 132 4.26 -14.58 5.27
N LYS A 133 4.13 -14.17 6.50
CA LYS A 133 5.27 -13.98 7.42
C LYS A 133 5.53 -15.20 8.28
#